data_1c1ab7059bfd3dc68966ce050125f177
#
_entry.id   1c1ab7059bfd3dc68966ce050125f177
#
_cell.length_a   1.000
_cell.length_b   1.000
_cell.length_c   1.000
_cell.angle_alpha   90.00
_cell.angle_beta   90.00
_cell.angle_gamma   90.00
#
_symmetry.space_group_name_H-M   'P 1'
#
loop_
_entity.id
_entity.type
_entity.pdbx_description
1 polymer ?
#
loop_
_entity_poly.entity_id
_entity_poly.type
_entity_poly.pdbx_seq_one_letter_code
_entity_poly.pdbx_strand_id
1 'polypeptide(L)'
;MIDTDKRVRVLIVDDSAFARIMIAKHLANDLQIEIAGTARDGLDAIEKIKVLKPDVVTLDVEMPRLDGVTALQRIMAEYPTPVVMLSNLTAEGADITVRALEIGAVDFFLKPSLINPTGSLESDMELIQKIKQASKVDVAKVTSRLQRIVADLQRSKKKLPVNNLAGHGKLNRVVIIGSSTGGPRALYEVVPNLPADLPAAVLIVQHMPPKFTKSIAERLDEISQIRVKEAEVGDRVSLGQALLAPGGFHMVMKTNGQISLNQDKPRCGLRPAVDVTMESASKAYGSRCLGVILTGMGSDGTEGAAMIKAGGGMILAEDESTCVVYGMPRSVAEAGLVDKVVPLNRIVDEITAACSKPSESMVRI
;
A
#
# COMPACT_ATOMS: atom_id res chain seq x y z
N MET A 1 -9.66 -23.72 16.39
CA MET A 1 -11.05 -23.27 16.40
C MET A 1 -11.00 -21.76 16.45
N ILE A 2 -11.34 -21.06 15.37
CA ILE A 2 -11.47 -19.60 15.34
C ILE A 2 -12.76 -19.33 16.12
N ASP A 3 -12.65 -18.55 17.20
CA ASP A 3 -13.78 -18.08 17.99
C ASP A 3 -14.65 -17.18 17.13
N THR A 4 -15.68 -17.74 16.51
CA THR A 4 -16.58 -17.06 15.56
C THR A 4 -17.55 -16.09 16.25
N ASP A 5 -17.46 -15.93 17.57
CA ASP A 5 -18.43 -15.17 18.38
C ASP A 5 -17.90 -13.81 18.88
N LYS A 6 -16.60 -13.51 18.68
CA LYS A 6 -16.04 -12.23 19.14
C LYS A 6 -16.26 -11.13 18.09
N ARG A 7 -17.15 -10.17 18.40
CA ARG A 7 -17.36 -8.98 17.57
C ARG A 7 -16.18 -8.02 17.65
N VAL A 8 -15.85 -7.39 16.51
CA VAL A 8 -14.83 -6.35 16.45
C VAL A 8 -15.39 -5.06 17.05
N ARG A 9 -14.80 -4.59 18.14
CA ARG A 9 -15.21 -3.41 18.89
C ARG A 9 -14.57 -2.16 18.30
N VAL A 10 -15.40 -1.25 17.78
CA VAL A 10 -14.96 -0.06 17.04
C VAL A 10 -15.27 1.21 17.84
N LEU A 11 -14.27 2.09 18.02
CA LEU A 11 -14.45 3.47 18.49
C LEU A 11 -14.47 4.39 17.26
N ILE A 12 -15.57 5.14 17.10
CA ILE A 12 -15.73 6.11 16.00
C ILE A 12 -15.34 7.50 16.49
N VAL A 13 -14.34 8.12 15.83
CA VAL A 13 -13.83 9.44 16.20
C VAL A 13 -13.97 10.41 15.03
N ASP A 14 -14.80 11.44 15.20
CA ASP A 14 -15.08 12.47 14.22
C ASP A 14 -15.71 13.67 14.93
N ASP A 15 -15.44 14.91 14.55
CA ASP A 15 -16.03 16.08 15.20
C ASP A 15 -17.49 16.29 14.79
N SER A 16 -17.87 15.87 13.57
CA SER A 16 -19.24 15.94 13.07
C SER A 16 -20.14 14.86 13.69
N ALA A 17 -21.14 15.28 14.43
CA ALA A 17 -22.17 14.35 14.97
C ALA A 17 -22.88 13.59 13.85
N PHE A 18 -23.11 14.23 12.69
CA PHE A 18 -23.71 13.59 11.53
C PHE A 18 -22.80 12.49 10.95
N ALA A 19 -21.50 12.76 10.79
CA ALA A 19 -20.55 11.77 10.32
C ALA A 19 -20.51 10.54 11.25
N ARG A 20 -20.45 10.75 12.58
CA ARG A 20 -20.47 9.65 13.55
C ARG A 20 -21.72 8.78 13.42
N ILE A 21 -22.90 9.40 13.24
CA ILE A 21 -24.17 8.66 13.04
C ILE A 21 -24.13 7.85 11.73
N MET A 22 -23.64 8.45 10.64
CA MET A 22 -23.56 7.78 9.34
C MET A 22 -22.60 6.60 9.39
N ILE A 23 -21.40 6.79 9.93
CA ILE A 23 -20.41 5.70 10.10
C ILE A 23 -21.01 4.58 10.94
N ALA A 24 -21.65 4.93 12.08
CA ALA A 24 -22.29 3.95 12.93
C ALA A 24 -23.36 3.15 12.19
N LYS A 25 -24.18 3.82 11.37
CA LYS A 25 -25.22 3.16 10.55
C LYS A 25 -24.61 2.20 9.52
N HIS A 26 -23.54 2.59 8.83
CA HIS A 26 -22.85 1.73 7.87
C HIS A 26 -22.28 0.48 8.57
N LEU A 27 -21.64 0.66 9.73
CA LEU A 27 -21.03 -0.44 10.47
C LEU A 27 -22.07 -1.38 11.11
N ALA A 28 -23.25 -0.87 11.50
CA ALA A 28 -24.32 -1.68 12.08
C ALA A 28 -24.91 -2.73 11.12
N ASN A 29 -24.63 -2.63 9.81
CA ASN A 29 -25.05 -3.62 8.82
C ASN A 29 -24.26 -4.95 8.91
N ASP A 30 -23.18 -5.00 9.68
CA ASP A 30 -22.37 -6.20 9.85
C ASP A 30 -22.43 -6.71 11.30
N LEU A 31 -22.96 -7.94 11.46
CA LEU A 31 -23.15 -8.57 12.77
C LEU A 31 -21.84 -8.86 13.54
N GLN A 32 -20.70 -8.84 12.85
CA GLN A 32 -19.39 -9.04 13.47
C GLN A 32 -18.77 -7.75 14.00
N ILE A 33 -19.44 -6.60 13.84
CA ILE A 33 -18.98 -5.30 14.35
C ILE A 33 -19.85 -4.87 15.52
N GLU A 34 -19.21 -4.34 16.55
CA GLU A 34 -19.83 -3.69 17.70
C GLU A 34 -19.27 -2.27 17.83
N ILE A 35 -20.14 -1.29 17.95
CA ILE A 35 -19.73 0.09 18.24
C ILE A 35 -19.49 0.23 19.73
N ALA A 36 -18.21 0.24 20.12
CA ALA A 36 -17.78 0.40 21.50
C ALA A 36 -18.08 1.81 22.07
N GLY A 37 -18.12 2.80 21.18
CA GLY A 37 -18.42 4.18 21.54
C GLY A 37 -18.11 5.16 20.41
N THR A 38 -18.34 6.45 20.69
CA THR A 38 -18.00 7.54 19.79
C THR A 38 -17.22 8.62 20.52
N ALA A 39 -16.30 9.33 19.83
CA ALA A 39 -15.57 10.46 20.38
C ALA A 39 -15.65 11.66 19.41
N ARG A 40 -15.57 12.89 19.96
CA ARG A 40 -15.76 14.13 19.21
C ARG A 40 -14.46 14.85 18.82
N ASP A 41 -13.32 14.38 19.29
CA ASP A 41 -11.97 14.89 19.00
C ASP A 41 -10.91 13.96 19.55
N GLY A 42 -9.64 14.29 19.30
CA GLY A 42 -8.51 13.46 19.68
C GLY A 42 -8.33 13.27 21.19
N LEU A 43 -8.68 14.28 22.02
CA LEU A 43 -8.58 14.15 23.50
C LEU A 43 -9.62 13.18 24.03
N ASP A 44 -10.89 13.34 23.60
CA ASP A 44 -12.00 12.44 23.96
C ASP A 44 -11.72 11.00 23.47
N ALA A 45 -11.08 10.87 22.30
CA ALA A 45 -10.66 9.57 21.77
C ALA A 45 -9.67 8.85 22.69
N ILE A 46 -8.60 9.52 23.13
CA ILE A 46 -7.57 8.94 24.00
C ILE A 46 -8.16 8.47 25.33
N GLU A 47 -9.02 9.31 25.94
CA GLU A 47 -9.70 8.93 27.19
C GLU A 47 -10.58 7.70 27.00
N LYS A 48 -11.34 7.63 25.90
CA LYS A 48 -12.23 6.50 25.61
C LYS A 48 -11.47 5.23 25.23
N ILE A 49 -10.37 5.32 24.53
CA ILE A 49 -9.51 4.17 24.23
C ILE A 49 -9.04 3.51 25.52
N LYS A 50 -8.58 4.29 26.49
CA LYS A 50 -8.13 3.79 27.79
C LYS A 50 -9.22 3.00 28.54
N VAL A 51 -10.47 3.48 28.48
CA VAL A 51 -11.60 2.88 29.22
C VAL A 51 -12.25 1.75 28.43
N LEU A 52 -12.55 1.99 27.15
CA LEU A 52 -13.33 1.08 26.31
C LEU A 52 -12.48 -0.05 25.71
N LYS A 53 -11.17 0.16 25.54
CA LYS A 53 -10.24 -0.79 24.92
C LYS A 53 -10.79 -1.35 23.60
N PRO A 54 -11.06 -0.49 22.58
CA PRO A 54 -11.57 -0.94 21.30
C PRO A 54 -10.54 -1.78 20.56
N ASP A 55 -11.00 -2.66 19.67
CA ASP A 55 -10.12 -3.43 18.80
C ASP A 55 -9.61 -2.58 17.61
N VAL A 56 -10.39 -1.57 17.18
CA VAL A 56 -10.06 -0.62 16.11
C VAL A 56 -10.64 0.76 16.41
N VAL A 57 -9.93 1.79 15.97
CA VAL A 57 -10.40 3.19 15.98
C VAL A 57 -10.56 3.66 14.53
N THR A 58 -11.72 4.22 14.17
CA THR A 58 -11.83 5.08 12.98
C THR A 58 -11.58 6.51 13.42
N LEU A 59 -10.63 7.21 12.78
CA LEU A 59 -10.13 8.50 13.25
C LEU A 59 -10.15 9.54 12.13
N ASP A 60 -10.93 10.58 12.32
CA ASP A 60 -10.92 11.72 11.42
C ASP A 60 -9.59 12.46 11.45
N VAL A 61 -9.17 12.95 10.30
CA VAL A 61 -7.95 13.75 10.13
C VAL A 61 -8.12 15.14 10.74
N GLU A 62 -9.23 15.81 10.44
CA GLU A 62 -9.46 17.21 10.77
C GLU A 62 -10.44 17.32 11.95
N MET A 63 -9.93 17.66 13.13
CA MET A 63 -10.75 17.84 14.34
C MET A 63 -10.27 19.02 15.18
N PRO A 64 -11.18 19.70 15.92
CA PRO A 64 -10.81 20.75 16.85
C PRO A 64 -10.05 20.20 18.07
N ARG A 65 -9.37 21.07 18.80
CA ARG A 65 -8.61 20.81 20.04
C ARG A 65 -7.38 19.91 19.85
N LEU A 66 -7.54 18.71 19.33
CA LEU A 66 -6.47 17.79 18.98
C LEU A 66 -6.82 17.12 17.66
N ASP A 67 -6.06 17.44 16.61
CA ASP A 67 -6.22 16.87 15.26
C ASP A 67 -5.92 15.37 15.23
N GLY A 68 -6.38 14.70 14.15
CA GLY A 68 -6.28 13.26 14.04
C GLY A 68 -4.85 12.74 13.97
N VAL A 69 -3.92 13.47 13.37
CA VAL A 69 -2.51 13.05 13.26
C VAL A 69 -1.82 13.12 14.62
N THR A 70 -2.03 14.20 15.34
CA THR A 70 -1.50 14.37 16.71
C THR A 70 -2.13 13.36 17.67
N ALA A 71 -3.45 13.10 17.52
CA ALA A 71 -4.13 12.06 18.27
C ALA A 71 -3.55 10.66 17.95
N LEU A 72 -3.33 10.35 16.67
CA LEU A 72 -2.69 9.09 16.24
C LEU A 72 -1.32 8.89 16.89
N GLN A 73 -0.45 9.92 16.88
CA GLN A 73 0.86 9.85 17.52
C GLN A 73 0.76 9.46 18.99
N ARG A 74 -0.16 10.06 19.72
CA ARG A 74 -0.41 9.76 21.13
C ARG A 74 -1.02 8.37 21.32
N ILE A 75 -1.97 7.98 20.48
CA ILE A 75 -2.55 6.63 20.53
C ILE A 75 -1.46 5.57 20.36
N MET A 76 -0.59 5.75 19.36
CA MET A 76 0.50 4.80 19.10
C MET A 76 1.55 4.75 20.22
N ALA A 77 1.77 5.85 20.93
CA ALA A 77 2.73 5.93 22.03
C ALA A 77 2.16 5.46 23.38
N GLU A 78 0.91 5.82 23.69
CA GLU A 78 0.33 5.62 25.02
C GLU A 78 -0.55 4.35 25.09
N TYR A 79 -1.32 4.07 24.05
CA TYR A 79 -2.29 2.97 23.96
C TYR A 79 -2.33 2.39 22.54
N PRO A 80 -1.26 1.70 22.08
CA PRO A 80 -1.17 1.20 20.70
C PRO A 80 -2.44 0.43 20.30
N THR A 81 -3.25 1.04 19.45
CA THR A 81 -4.54 0.52 18.99
C THR A 81 -4.60 0.68 17.47
N PRO A 82 -5.07 -0.32 16.71
CA PRO A 82 -5.24 -0.21 15.26
C PRO A 82 -6.11 0.99 14.88
N VAL A 83 -5.63 1.84 13.96
CA VAL A 83 -6.34 3.03 13.48
C VAL A 83 -6.54 2.97 11.99
N VAL A 84 -7.77 3.20 11.54
CA VAL A 84 -8.15 3.50 10.17
C VAL A 84 -8.47 4.98 10.07
N MET A 85 -7.70 5.73 9.29
CA MET A 85 -7.93 7.17 9.13
C MET A 85 -9.15 7.43 8.25
N LEU A 86 -9.94 8.44 8.59
CA LEU A 86 -11.02 8.95 7.75
C LEU A 86 -10.55 10.25 7.11
N SER A 87 -10.51 10.31 5.77
CA SER A 87 -9.87 11.41 5.04
C SER A 87 -10.79 12.00 3.97
N ASN A 88 -10.57 13.28 3.67
CA ASN A 88 -11.19 13.96 2.55
C ASN A 88 -10.34 13.80 1.28
N LEU A 89 -10.99 13.81 0.09
CA LEU A 89 -10.30 13.71 -1.22
C LEU A 89 -9.70 15.07 -1.65
N THR A 90 -8.92 15.71 -0.78
CA THR A 90 -8.16 16.92 -1.09
C THR A 90 -6.67 16.60 -1.26
N ALA A 91 -5.87 17.49 -1.84
CA ALA A 91 -4.42 17.29 -1.90
C ALA A 91 -3.82 17.34 -0.48
N GLU A 92 -4.25 18.31 0.32
CA GLU A 92 -3.82 18.46 1.71
C GLU A 92 -4.21 17.23 2.55
N GLY A 93 -5.47 16.75 2.42
CA GLY A 93 -5.92 15.53 3.09
C GLY A 93 -5.11 14.28 2.67
N ALA A 94 -4.66 14.21 1.41
CA ALA A 94 -3.80 13.12 0.95
C ALA A 94 -2.43 13.15 1.64
N ASP A 95 -1.76 14.31 1.70
CA ASP A 95 -0.46 14.46 2.34
C ASP A 95 -0.53 14.13 3.84
N ILE A 96 -1.56 14.63 4.52
CA ILE A 96 -1.77 14.36 5.95
C ILE A 96 -2.04 12.87 6.18
N THR A 97 -2.83 12.23 5.32
CA THR A 97 -3.14 10.80 5.44
C THR A 97 -1.92 9.93 5.18
N VAL A 98 -1.11 10.25 4.17
CA VAL A 98 0.15 9.55 3.90
C VAL A 98 1.09 9.65 5.11
N ARG A 99 1.17 10.83 5.73
CA ARG A 99 1.92 11.01 6.98
C ARG A 99 1.34 10.19 8.14
N ALA A 100 0.03 10.06 8.24
CA ALA A 100 -0.59 9.21 9.26
C ALA A 100 -0.24 7.72 9.07
N LEU A 101 -0.16 7.24 7.82
CA LEU A 101 0.30 5.87 7.52
C LEU A 101 1.76 5.65 7.94
N GLU A 102 2.65 6.65 7.79
CA GLU A 102 4.03 6.60 8.30
C GLU A 102 4.11 6.54 9.83
N ILE A 103 3.19 7.21 10.53
CA ILE A 103 3.13 7.21 12.00
C ILE A 103 2.67 5.85 12.53
N GLY A 104 1.87 5.13 11.75
CA GLY A 104 1.41 3.79 12.14
C GLY A 104 -0.09 3.53 11.97
N ALA A 105 -0.82 4.40 11.28
CA ALA A 105 -2.17 4.06 10.85
C ALA A 105 -2.13 2.81 9.96
N VAL A 106 -3.08 1.90 10.14
CA VAL A 106 -3.15 0.64 9.40
C VAL A 106 -3.60 0.87 7.96
N ASP A 107 -4.62 1.71 7.79
CA ASP A 107 -5.20 2.07 6.50
C ASP A 107 -5.96 3.40 6.61
N PHE A 108 -6.57 3.82 5.49
CA PHE A 108 -7.46 4.96 5.46
C PHE A 108 -8.72 4.66 4.64
N PHE A 109 -9.75 5.51 4.82
CA PHE A 109 -11.00 5.46 4.07
C PHE A 109 -11.47 6.88 3.72
N LEU A 110 -12.07 7.06 2.53
CA LEU A 110 -12.52 8.37 2.06
C LEU A 110 -13.92 8.71 2.60
N LYS A 111 -14.05 9.81 3.32
CA LYS A 111 -15.32 10.32 3.88
C LYS A 111 -16.42 10.57 2.84
N PRO A 112 -16.18 11.14 1.65
CA PRO A 112 -17.24 11.35 0.67
C PRO A 112 -18.02 10.11 0.30
N SER A 113 -17.40 8.94 0.39
CA SER A 113 -18.05 7.64 0.17
C SER A 113 -19.09 7.30 1.24
N LEU A 114 -18.95 7.88 2.46
CA LEU A 114 -19.86 7.66 3.59
C LEU A 114 -21.06 8.63 3.60
N ILE A 115 -20.89 9.82 3.01
CA ILE A 115 -21.87 10.92 3.13
C ILE A 115 -22.82 10.95 1.93
N ASN A 116 -22.46 10.29 0.83
CA ASN A 116 -23.31 10.21 -0.35
C ASN A 116 -24.55 9.33 -0.06
N PRO A 117 -25.79 9.86 -0.20
CA PRO A 117 -27.02 9.06 0.03
C PRO A 117 -27.16 7.88 -0.93
N THR A 118 -26.41 7.90 -2.04
CA THR A 118 -26.28 6.81 -3.00
C THR A 118 -25.04 5.97 -2.73
N GLY A 119 -24.47 6.03 -1.50
CA GLY A 119 -23.34 5.24 -1.07
C GLY A 119 -23.51 3.81 -1.53
N SER A 120 -22.65 3.34 -2.43
CA SER A 120 -22.79 2.01 -2.99
C SER A 120 -22.58 1.00 -1.86
N LEU A 121 -23.30 -0.10 -1.88
CA LEU A 121 -23.05 -1.26 -1.01
C LEU A 121 -21.56 -1.65 -1.00
N GLU A 122 -20.85 -1.35 -2.08
CA GLU A 122 -19.41 -1.56 -2.23
C GLU A 122 -18.56 -0.69 -1.28
N SER A 123 -18.93 0.59 -1.08
CA SER A 123 -18.21 1.47 -0.14
C SER A 123 -18.39 1.02 1.32
N ASP A 124 -19.59 0.57 1.67
CA ASP A 124 -19.86 0.06 3.02
C ASP A 124 -19.06 -1.22 3.29
N MET A 125 -19.03 -2.13 2.32
CA MET A 125 -18.26 -3.35 2.40
C MET A 125 -16.76 -3.07 2.50
N GLU A 126 -16.23 -2.07 1.79
CA GLU A 126 -14.84 -1.69 1.86
C GLU A 126 -14.45 -1.20 3.27
N LEU A 127 -15.21 -0.28 3.87
CA LEU A 127 -14.94 0.21 5.22
C LEU A 127 -15.00 -0.91 6.26
N ILE A 128 -16.04 -1.75 6.21
CA ILE A 128 -16.22 -2.90 7.08
C ILE A 128 -15.02 -3.86 6.98
N GLN A 129 -14.59 -4.16 5.77
CA GLN A 129 -13.47 -5.05 5.54
C GLN A 129 -12.15 -4.46 6.04
N LYS A 130 -11.89 -3.17 5.79
CA LYS A 130 -10.70 -2.47 6.31
C LYS A 130 -10.66 -2.51 7.85
N ILE A 131 -11.79 -2.27 8.52
CA ILE A 131 -11.90 -2.34 9.98
C ILE A 131 -11.62 -3.77 10.48
N LYS A 132 -12.24 -4.79 9.88
CA LYS A 132 -12.00 -6.19 10.25
C LYS A 132 -10.55 -6.64 10.04
N GLN A 133 -9.90 -6.15 9.00
CA GLN A 133 -8.49 -6.45 8.77
C GLN A 133 -7.61 -5.68 9.77
N ALA A 134 -7.89 -4.40 9.99
CA ALA A 134 -7.15 -3.59 10.95
C ALA A 134 -7.18 -4.20 12.37
N SER A 135 -8.31 -4.78 12.80
CA SER A 135 -8.44 -5.39 14.14
C SER A 135 -7.50 -6.59 14.38
N LYS A 136 -6.95 -7.18 13.32
CA LYS A 136 -6.03 -8.32 13.40
C LYS A 136 -4.56 -7.89 13.48
N VAL A 137 -4.27 -6.60 13.31
CA VAL A 137 -2.90 -6.08 13.24
C VAL A 137 -2.33 -5.84 14.64
N ASP A 138 -1.17 -6.43 14.91
CA ASP A 138 -0.38 -6.12 16.12
C ASP A 138 0.39 -4.82 15.92
N VAL A 139 -0.25 -3.71 16.25
CA VAL A 139 0.27 -2.35 16.01
C VAL A 139 1.56 -2.07 16.81
N ALA A 140 1.73 -2.68 17.97
CA ALA A 140 2.92 -2.45 18.81
C ALA A 140 4.21 -2.95 18.11
N LYS A 141 4.13 -4.11 17.47
CA LYS A 141 5.25 -4.63 16.66
C LYS A 141 5.52 -3.79 15.42
N VAL A 142 4.44 -3.27 14.83
CA VAL A 142 4.44 -2.50 13.57
C VAL A 142 5.11 -1.15 13.75
N THR A 143 4.68 -0.38 14.75
CA THR A 143 5.11 1.01 14.97
C THR A 143 6.59 1.10 15.34
N SER A 144 7.07 0.19 16.19
CA SER A 144 8.47 0.16 16.61
C SER A 144 9.44 -0.06 15.43
N ARG A 145 9.01 -0.81 14.42
CA ARG A 145 9.83 -1.11 13.22
C ARG A 145 9.87 0.05 12.25
N LEU A 146 8.72 0.68 11.95
CA LEU A 146 8.64 1.85 11.06
C LEU A 146 9.46 3.03 11.60
N GLN A 147 9.34 3.33 12.88
CA GLN A 147 10.10 4.42 13.51
C GLN A 147 11.62 4.21 13.39
N ARG A 148 12.10 2.96 13.50
CA ARG A 148 13.52 2.64 13.29
C ARG A 148 13.93 2.87 11.84
N ILE A 149 13.15 2.36 10.87
CA ILE A 149 13.44 2.50 9.44
C ILE A 149 13.50 3.99 9.06
N VAL A 150 12.51 4.78 9.42
CA VAL A 150 12.47 6.23 9.11
C VAL A 150 13.64 6.96 9.78
N ALA A 151 13.98 6.64 11.04
CA ALA A 151 15.11 7.24 11.74
C ALA A 151 16.46 6.87 11.10
N ASP A 152 16.66 5.61 10.70
CA ASP A 152 17.88 5.13 10.08
C ASP A 152 18.07 5.72 8.67
N LEU A 153 16.99 5.82 7.90
CA LEU A 153 17.00 6.44 6.56
C LEU A 153 17.28 7.96 6.63
N GLN A 154 16.73 8.66 7.63
CA GLN A 154 17.04 10.08 7.84
C GLN A 154 18.51 10.32 8.24
N ARG A 155 19.15 9.37 8.93
CA ARG A 155 20.58 9.41 9.26
C ARG A 155 21.47 9.09 8.07
N SER A 156 21.01 8.26 7.15
CA SER A 156 21.78 7.77 6.00
C SER A 156 21.75 8.72 4.78
N LYS A 157 21.34 9.98 4.92
CA LYS A 157 21.24 10.98 3.83
C LYS A 157 22.55 11.20 3.06
N LYS A 158 22.97 10.20 2.28
CA LYS A 158 23.86 10.41 1.14
C LYS A 158 23.09 9.94 -0.11
N LYS A 159 22.23 10.83 -0.66
CA LYS A 159 21.86 10.69 -2.09
C LYS A 159 23.17 10.74 -2.86
N LEU A 160 23.56 9.61 -3.46
CA LEU A 160 24.61 9.63 -4.48
C LEU A 160 24.12 10.59 -5.58
N PRO A 161 25.00 11.49 -6.08
CA PRO A 161 24.60 12.42 -7.16
C PRO A 161 24.10 11.60 -8.36
N VAL A 162 22.85 11.77 -8.69
CA VAL A 162 22.10 11.06 -9.76
C VAL A 162 22.75 11.22 -11.13
N ASN A 163 23.66 12.17 -11.31
CA ASN A 163 24.32 12.47 -12.59
C ASN A 163 25.23 11.37 -13.11
N ASN A 164 25.59 10.36 -12.34
CA ASN A 164 26.52 9.31 -12.78
C ASN A 164 25.85 7.95 -13.07
N LEU A 165 24.55 7.76 -12.78
CA LEU A 165 23.88 6.47 -13.02
C LEU A 165 23.00 6.45 -14.28
N ALA A 166 22.67 7.61 -14.83
CA ALA A 166 21.94 7.68 -16.09
C ALA A 166 22.85 7.34 -17.27
N GLY A 167 22.97 6.06 -17.62
CA GLY A 167 23.44 5.78 -18.95
C GLY A 167 24.41 4.64 -19.24
N HIS A 168 24.92 3.89 -18.26
CA HIS A 168 25.98 2.89 -18.59
C HIS A 168 25.64 1.43 -18.24
N GLY A 169 24.42 1.13 -17.78
CA GLY A 169 23.97 -0.23 -17.50
C GLY A 169 22.88 -0.68 -18.47
N LYS A 170 22.91 -1.94 -18.88
CA LYS A 170 21.80 -2.56 -19.61
C LYS A 170 20.69 -2.86 -18.61
N LEU A 171 19.45 -2.46 -18.92
CA LEU A 171 18.28 -2.83 -18.14
C LEU A 171 18.09 -4.34 -18.19
N ASN A 172 18.42 -5.04 -17.11
CA ASN A 172 18.35 -6.49 -17.05
C ASN A 172 16.93 -6.97 -16.78
N ARG A 173 16.22 -6.31 -15.87
CA ARG A 173 14.87 -6.70 -15.45
C ARG A 173 13.95 -5.50 -15.28
N VAL A 174 12.65 -5.79 -15.30
CA VAL A 174 11.60 -4.89 -14.81
C VAL A 174 10.95 -5.56 -13.62
N VAL A 175 10.95 -4.87 -12.48
CA VAL A 175 10.31 -5.29 -11.24
C VAL A 175 8.95 -4.63 -11.17
N ILE A 176 7.88 -5.39 -10.97
CA ILE A 176 6.53 -4.88 -10.82
C ILE A 176 6.05 -5.22 -9.41
N ILE A 177 5.87 -4.20 -8.57
CA ILE A 177 5.43 -4.35 -7.18
C ILE A 177 3.94 -4.00 -7.10
N GLY A 178 3.12 -4.94 -6.67
CA GLY A 178 1.69 -4.76 -6.43
C GLY A 178 1.36 -4.79 -4.94
N SER A 179 0.53 -3.86 -4.46
CA SER A 179 0.14 -3.76 -3.05
C SER A 179 -1.21 -3.04 -2.85
N SER A 180 -1.84 -3.23 -1.68
CA SER A 180 -3.13 -2.62 -1.33
C SER A 180 -3.14 -2.22 0.15
N THR A 181 -4.06 -2.75 0.97
CA THR A 181 -4.13 -2.52 2.43
C THR A 181 -2.82 -2.94 3.12
N GLY A 182 -2.24 -2.04 3.89
CA GLY A 182 -0.89 -2.20 4.47
C GLY A 182 0.24 -1.94 3.47
N GLY A 183 -0.09 -1.78 2.18
CA GLY A 183 0.86 -1.55 1.09
C GLY A 183 1.76 -0.33 1.28
N PRO A 184 1.24 0.85 1.64
CA PRO A 184 2.08 2.02 1.87
C PRO A 184 3.21 1.74 2.83
N ARG A 185 2.91 1.07 3.95
CA ARG A 185 3.91 0.65 4.93
C ARG A 185 4.94 -0.31 4.33
N ALA A 186 4.49 -1.32 3.60
CA ALA A 186 5.38 -2.28 2.95
C ALA A 186 6.29 -1.57 1.93
N LEU A 187 5.76 -0.60 1.18
CA LEU A 187 6.54 0.22 0.24
C LEU A 187 7.59 1.07 0.95
N TYR A 188 7.28 1.64 2.13
CA TYR A 188 8.27 2.36 2.95
C TYR A 188 9.40 1.47 3.48
N GLU A 189 9.16 0.17 3.62
CA GLU A 189 10.21 -0.79 4.00
C GLU A 189 11.01 -1.26 2.78
N VAL A 190 10.37 -1.48 1.64
CA VAL A 190 11.02 -2.07 0.46
C VAL A 190 11.73 -1.02 -0.38
N VAL A 191 11.04 0.04 -0.81
CA VAL A 191 11.53 0.94 -1.87
C VAL A 191 12.77 1.74 -1.44
N PRO A 192 12.85 2.30 -0.21
CA PRO A 192 14.03 3.04 0.23
C PRO A 192 15.28 2.19 0.38
N ASN A 193 15.12 0.88 0.57
CA ASN A 193 16.22 -0.05 0.75
C ASN A 193 16.69 -0.72 -0.57
N LEU A 194 16.02 -0.43 -1.70
CA LEU A 194 16.51 -0.86 -3.00
C LEU A 194 17.83 -0.14 -3.31
N PRO A 195 18.90 -0.86 -3.73
CA PRO A 195 20.19 -0.26 -4.00
C PRO A 195 20.11 0.71 -5.18
N ALA A 196 20.86 1.83 -5.09
CA ALA A 196 20.91 2.85 -6.13
C ALA A 196 21.39 2.33 -7.49
N ASP A 197 22.19 1.29 -7.50
CA ASP A 197 22.75 0.62 -8.66
C ASP A 197 21.98 -0.64 -9.09
N LEU A 198 20.73 -0.80 -8.59
CA LEU A 198 19.86 -1.92 -8.99
C LEU A 198 19.76 -1.98 -10.53
N PRO A 199 20.16 -3.11 -11.18
CA PRO A 199 20.15 -3.21 -12.63
C PRO A 199 18.73 -3.50 -13.19
N ALA A 200 17.73 -2.82 -12.63
CA ALA A 200 16.33 -2.96 -12.97
C ALA A 200 15.60 -1.61 -12.91
N ALA A 201 14.52 -1.50 -13.68
CA ALA A 201 13.50 -0.49 -13.47
C ALA A 201 12.41 -1.05 -12.55
N VAL A 202 11.76 -0.19 -11.78
CA VAL A 202 10.69 -0.58 -10.85
C VAL A 202 9.38 0.08 -11.26
N LEU A 203 8.32 -0.70 -11.36
CA LEU A 203 6.94 -0.23 -11.53
C LEU A 203 6.18 -0.57 -10.25
N ILE A 204 5.48 0.40 -9.67
CA ILE A 204 4.73 0.22 -8.44
C ILE A 204 3.25 0.45 -8.71
N VAL A 205 2.41 -0.48 -8.29
CA VAL A 205 0.96 -0.34 -8.30
C VAL A 205 0.46 -0.47 -6.86
N GLN A 206 0.06 0.64 -6.28
CA GLN A 206 -0.62 0.72 -5.00
C GLN A 206 -2.07 1.10 -5.23
N HIS A 207 -3.01 0.32 -4.72
CA HIS A 207 -4.42 0.67 -4.76
C HIS A 207 -4.68 1.89 -3.88
N MET A 208 -4.73 3.04 -4.52
CA MET A 208 -5.00 4.32 -3.87
C MET A 208 -5.74 5.28 -4.82
N PRO A 209 -6.55 6.17 -4.28
CA PRO A 209 -7.24 7.18 -5.09
C PRO A 209 -6.26 8.24 -5.64
N PRO A 210 -6.71 9.03 -6.64
CA PRO A 210 -5.95 10.17 -7.14
C PRO A 210 -5.47 11.10 -6.02
N LYS A 211 -4.34 11.76 -6.20
CA LYS A 211 -3.62 12.64 -5.27
C LYS A 211 -2.82 11.88 -4.20
N PHE A 212 -3.35 10.78 -3.63
CA PHE A 212 -2.65 9.97 -2.65
C PHE A 212 -1.43 9.26 -3.25
N THR A 213 -1.54 8.80 -4.49
CA THR A 213 -0.43 8.18 -5.21
C THR A 213 0.71 9.16 -5.44
N LYS A 214 0.40 10.43 -5.72
CA LYS A 214 1.40 11.48 -5.86
C LYS A 214 2.13 11.74 -4.54
N SER A 215 1.39 11.97 -3.45
CA SER A 215 1.98 12.20 -2.12
C SER A 215 2.89 11.05 -1.67
N ILE A 216 2.46 9.79 -1.91
CA ILE A 216 3.31 8.63 -1.57
C ILE A 216 4.57 8.56 -2.43
N ALA A 217 4.47 8.86 -3.74
CA ALA A 217 5.62 8.86 -4.63
C ALA A 217 6.66 9.93 -4.22
N GLU A 218 6.21 11.15 -3.95
CA GLU A 218 7.05 12.25 -3.47
C GLU A 218 7.75 11.87 -2.16
N ARG A 219 7.01 11.28 -1.23
CA ARG A 219 7.56 10.87 0.06
C ARG A 219 8.55 9.72 -0.06
N LEU A 220 8.28 8.73 -0.91
CA LEU A 220 9.23 7.67 -1.20
C LEU A 220 10.50 8.21 -1.87
N ASP A 221 10.39 9.20 -2.78
CA ASP A 221 11.56 9.84 -3.40
C ASP A 221 12.48 10.51 -2.37
N GLU A 222 11.90 11.19 -1.37
CA GLU A 222 12.67 11.85 -0.31
C GLU A 222 13.58 10.91 0.49
N ILE A 223 13.14 9.67 0.69
CA ILE A 223 13.82 8.71 1.58
C ILE A 223 14.54 7.57 0.85
N SER A 224 14.32 7.42 -0.46
CA SER A 224 14.88 6.31 -1.24
C SER A 224 16.25 6.64 -1.85
N GLN A 225 17.02 5.59 -2.14
CA GLN A 225 18.28 5.68 -2.88
C GLN A 225 18.05 5.80 -4.39
N ILE A 226 16.97 5.19 -4.90
CA ILE A 226 16.50 5.31 -6.28
C ILE A 226 15.54 6.50 -6.40
N ARG A 227 15.35 7.04 -7.60
CA ARG A 227 14.33 8.07 -7.85
C ARG A 227 12.96 7.44 -7.87
N VAL A 228 11.98 8.10 -7.25
CA VAL A 228 10.58 7.69 -7.27
C VAL A 228 9.72 8.83 -7.75
N LYS A 229 8.82 8.58 -8.70
CA LYS A 229 7.81 9.56 -9.11
C LYS A 229 6.49 8.87 -9.46
N GLU A 230 5.41 9.61 -9.37
CA GLU A 230 4.16 9.21 -10.00
C GLU A 230 4.34 9.18 -11.52
N ALA A 231 3.86 8.13 -12.17
CA ALA A 231 4.04 7.93 -13.60
C ALA A 231 3.23 8.92 -14.44
N GLU A 232 3.83 9.41 -15.51
CA GLU A 232 3.21 10.28 -16.51
C GLU A 232 3.22 9.63 -17.89
N VAL A 233 2.31 10.07 -18.76
CA VAL A 233 2.29 9.61 -20.15
C VAL A 233 3.59 9.96 -20.83
N GLY A 234 4.25 8.97 -21.40
CA GLY A 234 5.52 9.17 -22.12
C GLY A 234 6.77 8.87 -21.30
N ASP A 235 6.64 8.67 -19.99
CA ASP A 235 7.76 8.21 -19.17
C ASP A 235 8.37 6.93 -19.74
N ARG A 236 9.67 6.75 -19.54
CA ARG A 236 10.39 5.54 -19.94
C ARG A 236 10.94 4.84 -18.72
N VAL A 237 10.81 3.52 -18.69
CA VAL A 237 11.47 2.73 -17.64
C VAL A 237 12.99 2.87 -17.75
N SER A 238 13.64 3.15 -16.64
CA SER A 238 15.09 3.39 -16.56
C SER A 238 15.70 2.82 -15.29
N LEU A 239 17.01 2.60 -15.31
CA LEU A 239 17.76 2.17 -14.13
C LEU A 239 17.69 3.23 -13.03
N GLY A 240 17.66 2.78 -11.76
CA GLY A 240 17.64 3.67 -10.62
C GLY A 240 16.35 4.50 -10.49
N GLN A 241 15.26 4.07 -11.13
CA GLN A 241 13.97 4.75 -11.09
C GLN A 241 12.82 3.79 -10.80
N ALA A 242 11.91 4.24 -9.94
CA ALA A 242 10.61 3.65 -9.71
C ALA A 242 9.51 4.59 -10.22
N LEU A 243 8.55 4.02 -10.96
CA LEU A 243 7.36 4.71 -11.45
C LEU A 243 6.13 4.15 -10.73
N LEU A 244 5.40 5.01 -10.03
CA LEU A 244 4.21 4.65 -9.28
C LEU A 244 2.96 4.99 -10.10
N ALA A 245 2.06 4.02 -10.29
CA ALA A 245 0.84 4.18 -11.07
C ALA A 245 -0.09 5.24 -10.43
N PRO A 246 -0.54 6.25 -11.18
CA PRO A 246 -1.43 7.29 -10.65
C PRO A 246 -2.82 6.73 -10.36
N GLY A 247 -3.41 7.15 -9.25
CA GLY A 247 -4.78 6.84 -8.91
C GLY A 247 -5.75 7.30 -10.00
N GLY A 248 -6.76 6.47 -10.31
CA GLY A 248 -7.72 6.75 -11.36
C GLY A 248 -7.27 6.43 -12.79
N PHE A 249 -6.06 5.91 -12.98
CA PHE A 249 -5.53 5.44 -14.27
C PHE A 249 -4.91 4.05 -14.14
N HIS A 250 -5.00 3.27 -15.21
CA HIS A 250 -4.16 2.09 -15.38
C HIS A 250 -2.81 2.48 -15.97
N MET A 251 -1.72 1.98 -15.40
CA MET A 251 -0.38 2.12 -15.94
C MET A 251 -0.06 0.94 -16.85
N VAL A 252 0.23 1.23 -18.11
CA VAL A 252 0.52 0.24 -19.15
C VAL A 252 1.92 0.49 -19.72
N MET A 253 2.74 -0.55 -19.79
CA MET A 253 4.06 -0.49 -20.41
C MET A 253 3.98 -0.95 -21.87
N LYS A 254 4.44 -0.10 -22.79
CA LYS A 254 4.59 -0.43 -24.22
C LYS A 254 5.84 -1.27 -24.44
N THR A 255 5.91 -1.98 -25.57
CA THR A 255 7.05 -2.82 -25.97
C THR A 255 8.37 -2.07 -26.11
N ASN A 256 8.32 -0.77 -26.32
CA ASN A 256 9.50 0.11 -26.37
C ASN A 256 9.94 0.64 -24.99
N GLY A 257 9.34 0.16 -23.90
CA GLY A 257 9.63 0.58 -22.54
C GLY A 257 9.01 1.94 -22.14
N GLN A 258 8.11 2.48 -22.97
CA GLN A 258 7.40 3.73 -22.66
C GLN A 258 6.13 3.44 -21.88
N ILE A 259 5.82 4.30 -20.89
CA ILE A 259 4.59 4.24 -20.10
C ILE A 259 3.45 4.94 -20.84
N SER A 260 2.29 4.32 -20.79
CA SER A 260 1.01 4.87 -21.19
C SER A 260 0.04 4.77 -20.02
N LEU A 261 -0.79 5.77 -19.85
CA LEU A 261 -1.85 5.79 -18.87
C LEU A 261 -3.19 5.78 -19.60
N ASN A 262 -4.14 4.98 -19.11
CA ASN A 262 -5.50 4.96 -19.66
C ASN A 262 -6.55 4.92 -18.55
N GLN A 263 -7.80 5.20 -18.92
CA GLN A 263 -8.95 5.16 -18.04
C GLN A 263 -9.94 4.06 -18.44
N ASP A 264 -9.42 2.95 -18.97
CA ASP A 264 -10.23 1.78 -19.24
C ASP A 264 -11.02 1.35 -18.00
N LYS A 265 -12.04 0.52 -18.18
CA LYS A 265 -12.89 0.07 -17.07
C LYS A 265 -12.04 -0.46 -15.92
N PRO A 266 -12.38 -0.11 -14.66
CA PRO A 266 -11.73 -0.69 -13.49
C PRO A 266 -11.72 -2.22 -13.58
N ARG A 267 -10.60 -2.85 -13.24
CA ARG A 267 -10.49 -4.30 -13.15
C ARG A 267 -10.77 -4.73 -11.72
N CYS A 268 -11.78 -5.56 -11.52
CA CYS A 268 -12.28 -5.91 -10.17
C CYS A 268 -12.56 -4.67 -9.29
N GLY A 269 -13.09 -3.59 -9.89
CA GLY A 269 -13.36 -2.33 -9.19
C GLY A 269 -12.14 -1.43 -8.98
N LEU A 270 -10.93 -1.85 -9.36
CA LEU A 270 -9.67 -1.19 -9.07
C LEU A 270 -9.10 -0.44 -10.29
N ARG A 271 -8.60 0.78 -10.05
CA ARG A 271 -7.84 1.59 -11.01
C ARG A 271 -6.94 2.57 -10.26
N PRO A 272 -5.59 2.32 -10.22
CA PRO A 272 -4.84 1.31 -10.99
C PRO A 272 -5.11 -0.13 -10.56
N ALA A 273 -4.83 -1.08 -11.46
CA ALA A 273 -4.85 -2.51 -11.18
C ALA A 273 -3.47 -3.13 -11.45
N VAL A 274 -3.02 -4.01 -10.56
CA VAL A 274 -1.74 -4.73 -10.63
C VAL A 274 -1.69 -5.62 -11.86
N ASP A 275 -2.76 -6.37 -12.12
CA ASP A 275 -2.90 -7.26 -13.26
C ASP A 275 -2.62 -6.53 -14.58
N VAL A 276 -3.18 -5.34 -14.79
CA VAL A 276 -3.02 -4.57 -16.04
C VAL A 276 -1.54 -4.20 -16.27
N THR A 277 -0.87 -3.75 -15.22
CA THR A 277 0.55 -3.39 -15.32
C THR A 277 1.42 -4.62 -15.55
N MET A 278 1.18 -5.71 -14.82
CA MET A 278 1.93 -6.97 -14.99
C MET A 278 1.74 -7.59 -16.36
N GLU A 279 0.51 -7.64 -16.87
CA GLU A 279 0.21 -8.14 -18.21
C GLU A 279 0.97 -7.36 -19.31
N SER A 280 0.94 -6.03 -19.22
CA SER A 280 1.63 -5.19 -20.20
C SER A 280 3.14 -5.32 -20.09
N ALA A 281 3.69 -5.43 -18.89
CA ALA A 281 5.10 -5.64 -18.64
C ALA A 281 5.56 -7.02 -19.15
N SER A 282 4.78 -8.07 -18.92
CA SER A 282 5.06 -9.43 -19.41
C SER A 282 5.15 -9.47 -20.95
N LYS A 283 4.23 -8.81 -21.65
CA LYS A 283 4.26 -8.69 -23.12
C LYS A 283 5.50 -7.96 -23.64
N ALA A 284 5.99 -6.97 -22.88
CA ALA A 284 7.13 -6.15 -23.30
C ALA A 284 8.50 -6.77 -22.95
N TYR A 285 8.61 -7.45 -21.82
CA TYR A 285 9.88 -7.89 -21.26
C TYR A 285 9.99 -9.42 -21.05
N GLY A 286 8.89 -10.17 -21.10
CA GLY A 286 8.87 -11.64 -21.01
C GLY A 286 9.59 -12.17 -19.76
N SER A 287 10.57 -13.04 -19.94
CA SER A 287 11.37 -13.66 -18.87
C SER A 287 12.17 -12.68 -18.01
N ARG A 288 12.27 -11.41 -18.42
CA ARG A 288 12.92 -10.36 -17.65
C ARG A 288 11.99 -9.66 -16.67
N CYS A 289 10.72 -10.07 -16.54
CA CYS A 289 9.82 -9.57 -15.54
C CYS A 289 10.03 -10.26 -14.19
N LEU A 290 9.96 -9.47 -13.12
CA LEU A 290 9.88 -9.92 -11.75
C LEU A 290 8.64 -9.31 -11.12
N GLY A 291 7.59 -10.09 -10.88
CA GLY A 291 6.43 -9.69 -10.13
C GLY A 291 6.68 -9.83 -8.63
N VAL A 292 6.28 -8.86 -7.84
CA VAL A 292 6.35 -8.86 -6.38
C VAL A 292 4.98 -8.50 -5.85
N ILE A 293 4.33 -9.43 -5.15
CA ILE A 293 3.02 -9.22 -4.56
C ILE A 293 3.17 -9.06 -3.05
N LEU A 294 2.89 -7.85 -2.58
CA LEU A 294 2.92 -7.49 -1.17
C LEU A 294 1.52 -7.52 -0.56
N THR A 295 1.47 -7.26 0.72
CA THR A 295 0.24 -7.17 1.51
C THR A 295 -0.89 -6.45 0.77
N GLY A 296 -2.08 -6.99 0.83
CA GLY A 296 -3.26 -6.42 0.19
C GLY A 296 -4.47 -7.33 0.26
N MET A 297 -5.64 -6.72 0.11
CA MET A 297 -6.92 -7.41 0.06
C MET A 297 -7.26 -7.83 -1.37
N GLY A 298 -7.96 -8.97 -1.51
CA GLY A 298 -8.42 -9.45 -2.82
C GLY A 298 -7.38 -10.30 -3.55
N SER A 299 -7.49 -10.34 -4.87
CA SER A 299 -6.73 -11.23 -5.77
C SER A 299 -6.06 -10.52 -6.94
N ASP A 300 -6.09 -9.17 -6.99
CA ASP A 300 -5.44 -8.42 -8.07
C ASP A 300 -3.93 -8.70 -8.06
N GLY A 301 -3.39 -8.91 -9.23
CA GLY A 301 -2.02 -9.40 -9.47
C GLY A 301 -1.93 -10.90 -9.72
N THR A 302 -3.00 -11.69 -9.52
CA THR A 302 -2.98 -13.13 -9.78
C THR A 302 -2.97 -13.45 -11.28
N GLU A 303 -3.81 -12.78 -12.06
CA GLU A 303 -3.84 -12.97 -13.52
C GLU A 303 -2.57 -12.40 -14.16
N GLY A 304 -2.08 -11.24 -13.69
CA GLY A 304 -0.81 -10.67 -14.12
C GLY A 304 0.38 -11.56 -13.78
N ALA A 305 0.39 -12.19 -12.61
CA ALA A 305 1.40 -13.17 -12.22
C ALA A 305 1.40 -14.39 -13.15
N ALA A 306 0.23 -14.91 -13.53
CA ALA A 306 0.11 -15.99 -14.50
C ALA A 306 0.71 -15.60 -15.86
N MET A 307 0.49 -14.36 -16.33
CA MET A 307 1.08 -13.86 -17.56
C MET A 307 2.62 -13.73 -17.45
N ILE A 308 3.14 -13.25 -16.31
CA ILE A 308 4.59 -13.19 -16.06
C ILE A 308 5.19 -14.60 -16.07
N LYS A 309 4.56 -15.56 -15.41
CA LYS A 309 5.00 -16.97 -15.39
C LYS A 309 4.98 -17.60 -16.79
N ALA A 310 3.93 -17.38 -17.56
CA ALA A 310 3.83 -17.83 -18.96
C ALA A 310 4.91 -17.23 -19.84
N GLY A 311 5.35 -15.99 -19.55
CA GLY A 311 6.48 -15.32 -20.21
C GLY A 311 7.86 -15.77 -19.73
N GLY A 312 7.96 -16.73 -18.79
CA GLY A 312 9.22 -17.22 -18.20
C GLY A 312 9.80 -16.30 -17.12
N GLY A 313 9.02 -15.33 -16.60
CA GLY A 313 9.40 -14.44 -15.51
C GLY A 313 9.26 -15.11 -14.13
N MET A 314 9.54 -14.33 -13.09
CA MET A 314 9.53 -14.78 -11.70
C MET A 314 8.47 -14.03 -10.88
N ILE A 315 7.95 -14.69 -9.84
CA ILE A 315 7.01 -14.11 -8.88
C ILE A 315 7.53 -14.32 -7.45
N LEU A 316 7.60 -13.21 -6.70
CA LEU A 316 7.79 -13.21 -5.25
C LEU A 316 6.47 -12.84 -4.59
N ALA A 317 6.15 -13.45 -3.46
CA ALA A 317 5.02 -13.08 -2.63
C ALA A 317 5.47 -12.82 -1.21
N GLU A 318 4.87 -11.82 -0.56
CA GLU A 318 5.09 -11.55 0.86
C GLU A 318 4.51 -12.68 1.71
N ASP A 319 5.27 -13.09 2.73
CA ASP A 319 4.88 -14.13 3.70
C ASP A 319 3.76 -13.62 4.62
N GLU A 320 2.84 -14.52 4.99
CA GLU A 320 1.70 -14.22 5.86
C GLU A 320 2.13 -13.56 7.18
N SER A 321 3.26 -13.97 7.75
CA SER A 321 3.76 -13.49 9.04
C SER A 321 4.11 -11.99 9.07
N THR A 322 4.28 -11.35 7.89
CA THR A 322 4.60 -9.92 7.79
C THR A 322 3.51 -9.10 7.13
N CYS A 323 2.56 -9.74 6.47
CA CYS A 323 1.41 -9.08 5.86
C CYS A 323 0.52 -8.40 6.90
N VAL A 324 0.04 -7.19 6.59
CA VAL A 324 -1.11 -6.59 7.26
C VAL A 324 -2.38 -7.34 6.86
N VAL A 325 -2.52 -7.63 5.55
CA VAL A 325 -3.60 -8.43 4.98
C VAL A 325 -3.02 -9.46 4.02
N TYR A 326 -3.13 -10.74 4.37
CA TYR A 326 -2.68 -11.85 3.53
C TYR A 326 -3.79 -12.26 2.56
N GLY A 327 -4.12 -11.37 1.60
CA GLY A 327 -5.12 -11.61 0.56
C GLY A 327 -4.47 -11.77 -0.82
N MET A 328 -3.92 -10.70 -1.38
CA MET A 328 -3.21 -10.73 -2.66
C MET A 328 -2.06 -11.74 -2.68
N PRO A 329 -1.15 -11.79 -1.68
CA PRO A 329 -0.10 -12.80 -1.65
C PRO A 329 -0.63 -14.24 -1.55
N ARG A 330 -1.70 -14.47 -0.76
CA ARG A 330 -2.37 -15.76 -0.67
C ARG A 330 -2.90 -16.21 -2.02
N SER A 331 -3.60 -15.31 -2.73
CA SER A 331 -4.23 -15.65 -4.01
C SER A 331 -3.22 -16.14 -5.04
N VAL A 332 -2.07 -15.47 -5.18
CA VAL A 332 -1.01 -15.92 -6.09
C VAL A 332 -0.35 -17.21 -5.62
N ALA A 333 -0.21 -17.42 -4.29
CA ALA A 333 0.35 -18.66 -3.73
C ALA A 333 -0.59 -19.85 -3.95
N GLU A 334 -1.87 -19.70 -3.67
CA GLU A 334 -2.89 -20.75 -3.91
C GLU A 334 -3.05 -21.09 -5.40
N ALA A 335 -2.82 -20.13 -6.30
CA ALA A 335 -2.78 -20.36 -7.74
C ALA A 335 -1.50 -21.10 -8.21
N GLY A 336 -0.53 -21.39 -7.34
CA GLY A 336 0.71 -22.08 -7.67
C GLY A 336 1.67 -21.26 -8.54
N LEU A 337 1.58 -19.94 -8.52
CA LEU A 337 2.34 -19.04 -9.40
C LEU A 337 3.64 -18.52 -8.77
N VAL A 338 3.81 -18.69 -7.45
CA VAL A 338 4.90 -18.09 -6.69
C VAL A 338 6.17 -18.93 -6.77
N ASP A 339 7.31 -18.29 -7.10
CA ASP A 339 8.63 -18.93 -7.05
C ASP A 339 9.20 -18.92 -5.64
N LYS A 340 8.95 -17.84 -4.86
CA LYS A 340 9.36 -17.72 -3.46
C LYS A 340 8.34 -16.94 -2.64
N VAL A 341 7.99 -17.46 -1.47
CA VAL A 341 7.28 -16.73 -0.41
C VAL A 341 8.33 -16.23 0.57
N VAL A 342 8.32 -14.90 0.88
CA VAL A 342 9.42 -14.25 1.57
C VAL A 342 8.88 -13.22 2.58
N PRO A 343 9.36 -13.19 3.83
CA PRO A 343 9.00 -12.12 4.77
C PRO A 343 9.43 -10.75 4.24
N LEU A 344 8.66 -9.71 4.54
CA LEU A 344 8.84 -8.36 4.00
C LEU A 344 10.30 -7.85 4.09
N ASN A 345 10.96 -8.10 5.21
CA ASN A 345 12.35 -7.71 5.44
C ASN A 345 13.40 -8.42 4.58
N ARG A 346 13.00 -9.42 3.83
CA ARG A 346 13.88 -10.17 2.90
C ARG A 346 13.52 -9.90 1.44
N ILE A 347 12.45 -9.17 1.17
CA ILE A 347 11.99 -8.86 -0.20
C ILE A 347 13.07 -8.12 -0.98
N VAL A 348 13.75 -7.14 -0.37
CA VAL A 348 14.83 -6.37 -1.02
C VAL A 348 16.00 -7.26 -1.43
N ASP A 349 16.43 -8.17 -0.55
CA ASP A 349 17.50 -9.12 -0.83
C ASP A 349 17.16 -10.00 -2.03
N GLU A 350 15.92 -10.51 -2.08
CA GLU A 350 15.47 -11.38 -3.17
C GLU A 350 15.29 -10.63 -4.49
N ILE A 351 14.77 -9.39 -4.46
CA ILE A 351 14.72 -8.52 -5.66
C ILE A 351 16.15 -8.30 -6.18
N THR A 352 17.09 -7.93 -5.31
CA THR A 352 18.47 -7.66 -5.68
C THR A 352 19.15 -8.89 -6.25
N ALA A 353 18.99 -10.05 -5.63
CA ALA A 353 19.53 -11.32 -6.10
C ALA A 353 18.95 -11.74 -7.46
N ALA A 354 17.63 -11.55 -7.66
CA ALA A 354 16.98 -11.86 -8.93
C ALA A 354 17.45 -10.92 -10.05
N CYS A 355 17.67 -9.64 -9.76
CA CYS A 355 18.11 -8.65 -10.75
C CYS A 355 19.58 -8.76 -11.11
N SER A 356 20.43 -9.25 -10.21
CA SER A 356 21.87 -9.44 -10.47
C SER A 356 22.19 -10.64 -11.37
N LYS A 357 21.27 -11.62 -11.49
CA LYS A 357 21.45 -12.77 -12.38
C LYS A 357 21.07 -12.39 -13.81
N PRO A 358 21.93 -12.67 -14.83
CA PRO A 358 21.52 -12.55 -16.23
C PRO A 358 20.29 -13.46 -16.47
N SER A 359 19.30 -12.97 -17.22
CA SER A 359 18.21 -13.85 -17.65
C SER A 359 18.78 -14.95 -18.59
N GLU A 360 18.39 -16.21 -18.38
CA GLU A 360 18.90 -17.35 -19.15
C GLU A 360 18.73 -17.20 -20.69
N SER A 361 17.86 -16.30 -21.13
CA SER A 361 17.70 -15.97 -22.55
C SER A 361 18.87 -15.20 -23.18
N MET A 362 19.86 -14.72 -22.38
CA MET A 362 21.11 -14.10 -22.92
C MET A 362 22.24 -15.11 -23.19
N VAL A 363 22.08 -16.36 -22.84
CA VAL A 363 23.12 -17.41 -23.00
C VAL A 363 22.98 -18.16 -24.31
N ARG A 364 21.97 -17.88 -25.13
CA ARG A 364 21.80 -18.48 -26.45
C ARG A 364 22.02 -17.44 -27.54
N ILE A 365 23.27 -17.12 -27.82
CA ILE A 365 23.76 -16.65 -29.12
C ILE A 365 25.10 -17.37 -29.38
#